data_d8c83273b4f694ce67fcbda1d5449c6d
#
_entry.id   d8c83273b4f694ce67fcbda1d5449c6d
#
_cell.length_a   1.000
_cell.length_b   1.000
_cell.length_c   1.000
_cell.angle_alpha   90.00
_cell.angle_beta   90.00
_cell.angle_gamma   90.00
#
_symmetry.space_group_name_H-M   'P 1'
#
loop_
_entity.id
_entity.type
_entity.pdbx_description
1 polymer ?
#
loop_
_entity_poly.entity_id
_entity_poly.type
_entity_poly.pdbx_seq_one_letter_code
_entity_poly.pdbx_strand_id
1 'polypeptide(L)'
;MRICFIAEANSVHIEKWCRWFLSRGHEVHVISFTPGDIPGAKIHLMDVGLSGEESDAAKLKYLTKGKELRRIVEEVAPDVVNVHYATSYGAVAAFAGLRGYALSVWGSDIYDFPKKSVLHLLLLKYSLSRADVLFSTSRAMAKETRKYSRKPIRITPFGVDTELFSPEKRTREMYSAGREFRIGTVKKLDPKYGIDDLLRAAALVKEKKPELLLSVDIAGTGTHEEEYHELAEHLGIADIVRWEGFVEQEKAAEIWADLDLAVIPSVLDSESFGVSAVEAEACGVPVLISDVPGLMEATRPEFTSKVVPRRDPEALAEAIIQFADNPVLCRAIGKNGRRYAVKRYSLEACFTNIEDCLSQVFRD
;
A
#
# COMPACT_ATOMS: atom_id res chain seq x y z
N MET A 1 -3.14 -11.12 -24.89
CA MET A 1 -1.96 -10.24 -25.07
C MET A 1 -0.78 -10.85 -24.34
N ARG A 2 0.42 -10.55 -24.83
CA ARG A 2 1.67 -10.78 -24.09
C ARG A 2 2.03 -9.52 -23.33
N ILE A 3 1.99 -9.58 -22.01
CA ILE A 3 2.20 -8.43 -21.12
C ILE A 3 3.56 -8.59 -20.43
N CYS A 4 4.37 -7.55 -20.44
CA CYS A 4 5.65 -7.52 -19.76
C CYS A 4 5.63 -6.48 -18.64
N PHE A 5 5.71 -6.93 -17.38
CA PHE A 5 5.93 -6.09 -16.23
C PHE A 5 7.43 -5.97 -15.96
N ILE A 6 7.93 -4.74 -15.82
CA ILE A 6 9.30 -4.47 -15.39
C ILE A 6 9.19 -3.99 -13.94
N ALA A 7 9.35 -4.91 -12.99
CA ALA A 7 8.95 -4.71 -11.61
C ALA A 7 9.63 -5.72 -10.66
N GLU A 8 9.46 -5.53 -9.37
CA GLU A 8 9.98 -6.40 -8.33
C GLU A 8 9.13 -7.68 -8.22
N ALA A 9 9.70 -8.84 -8.60
CA ALA A 9 8.96 -10.10 -8.72
C ALA A 9 8.46 -10.69 -7.39
N ASN A 10 9.08 -10.32 -6.25
CA ASN A 10 8.63 -10.74 -4.91
C ASN A 10 7.63 -9.77 -4.27
N SER A 11 7.15 -8.77 -5.02
CA SER A 11 6.13 -7.84 -4.53
C SER A 11 4.74 -8.46 -4.57
N VAL A 12 4.05 -8.46 -3.44
CA VAL A 12 2.64 -8.88 -3.32
C VAL A 12 1.74 -8.14 -4.33
N HIS A 13 2.03 -6.88 -4.62
CA HIS A 13 1.26 -6.12 -5.60
C HIS A 13 1.48 -6.62 -7.02
N ILE A 14 2.73 -6.94 -7.39
CA ILE A 14 3.05 -7.48 -8.72
C ILE A 14 2.47 -8.89 -8.88
N GLU A 15 2.52 -9.71 -7.83
CA GLU A 15 1.89 -11.02 -7.84
C GLU A 15 0.37 -10.92 -8.12
N LYS A 16 -0.35 -10.01 -7.45
CA LYS A 16 -1.78 -9.75 -7.71
C LYS A 16 -2.03 -9.37 -9.17
N TRP A 17 -1.20 -8.48 -9.74
CA TRP A 17 -1.30 -8.10 -11.15
C TRP A 17 -1.09 -9.32 -12.06
N CYS A 18 -0.04 -10.07 -11.85
CA CYS A 18 0.25 -11.24 -12.67
C CYS A 18 -0.87 -12.27 -12.61
N ARG A 19 -1.35 -12.62 -11.41
CA ARG A 19 -2.45 -13.58 -11.21
C ARG A 19 -3.72 -13.15 -11.93
N TRP A 20 -4.07 -11.86 -11.87
CA TRP A 20 -5.22 -11.31 -12.57
C TRP A 20 -5.09 -11.50 -14.09
N PHE A 21 -4.00 -11.03 -14.69
CA PHE A 21 -3.83 -11.11 -16.14
C PHE A 21 -3.70 -12.55 -16.63
N LEU A 22 -3.07 -13.43 -15.88
CA LEU A 22 -3.03 -14.88 -16.17
C LEU A 22 -4.43 -15.49 -16.15
N SER A 23 -5.27 -15.14 -15.17
CA SER A 23 -6.65 -15.66 -15.09
C SER A 23 -7.53 -15.19 -16.25
N ARG A 24 -7.16 -14.10 -16.91
CA ARG A 24 -7.83 -13.58 -18.12
C ARG A 24 -7.25 -14.12 -19.42
N GLY A 25 -6.34 -15.09 -19.35
CA GLY A 25 -5.74 -15.75 -20.49
C GLY A 25 -4.62 -14.96 -21.19
N HIS A 26 -4.03 -13.99 -20.51
CA HIS A 26 -2.85 -13.29 -21.02
C HIS A 26 -1.57 -14.08 -20.75
N GLU A 27 -0.57 -13.93 -21.62
CA GLU A 27 0.81 -14.38 -21.34
C GLU A 27 1.52 -13.28 -20.54
N VAL A 28 2.07 -13.64 -19.37
CA VAL A 28 2.67 -12.67 -18.46
C VAL A 28 4.15 -12.94 -18.27
N HIS A 29 4.97 -11.92 -18.51
CA HIS A 29 6.39 -11.88 -18.25
C HIS A 29 6.70 -10.83 -17.19
N VAL A 30 7.65 -11.12 -16.29
CA VAL A 30 8.16 -10.18 -15.30
C VAL A 30 9.67 -10.07 -15.44
N ILE A 31 10.18 -8.86 -15.67
CA ILE A 31 11.61 -8.58 -15.66
C ILE A 31 11.94 -7.92 -14.32
N SER A 32 12.79 -8.56 -13.53
CA SER A 32 13.03 -8.16 -12.14
C SER A 32 14.52 -8.14 -11.80
N PHE A 33 14.90 -7.27 -10.84
CA PHE A 33 16.22 -7.29 -10.21
C PHE A 33 16.30 -8.27 -9.04
N THR A 34 15.15 -8.65 -8.48
CA THR A 34 15.03 -9.58 -7.36
C THR A 34 14.42 -10.90 -7.83
N PRO A 35 14.87 -12.03 -7.26
CA PRO A 35 14.19 -13.30 -7.53
C PRO A 35 12.76 -13.27 -7.03
N GLY A 36 11.90 -14.06 -7.64
CA GLY A 36 10.51 -14.27 -7.25
C GLY A 36 9.95 -15.48 -7.99
N ASP A 37 8.87 -16.04 -7.47
CA ASP A 37 8.12 -17.12 -8.10
C ASP A 37 6.64 -16.73 -8.14
N ILE A 38 6.14 -16.55 -9.35
CA ILE A 38 4.72 -16.24 -9.58
C ILE A 38 4.17 -17.33 -10.50
N PRO A 39 3.37 -18.27 -9.97
CA PRO A 39 2.87 -19.39 -10.75
C PRO A 39 2.20 -18.96 -12.05
N GLY A 40 2.70 -19.47 -13.18
CA GLY A 40 2.21 -19.17 -14.52
C GLY A 40 2.85 -17.96 -15.20
N ALA A 41 3.54 -17.08 -14.50
CA ALA A 41 4.31 -16.00 -15.10
C ALA A 41 5.75 -16.45 -15.44
N LYS A 42 6.34 -15.88 -16.49
CA LYS A 42 7.74 -16.10 -16.85
C LYS A 42 8.61 -15.01 -16.24
N ILE A 43 9.47 -15.37 -15.28
CA ILE A 43 10.36 -14.43 -14.59
C ILE A 43 11.70 -14.36 -15.31
N HIS A 44 12.14 -13.14 -15.64
CA HIS A 44 13.43 -12.82 -16.21
C HIS A 44 14.27 -12.06 -15.16
N LEU A 45 15.16 -12.76 -14.49
CA LEU A 45 16.03 -12.17 -13.46
C LEU A 45 17.19 -11.41 -14.11
N MET A 46 17.32 -10.13 -13.78
CA MET A 46 18.50 -9.30 -14.07
C MET A 46 19.30 -9.08 -12.79
N ASP A 47 20.04 -10.09 -12.35
CA ASP A 47 20.79 -10.00 -11.11
C ASP A 47 21.82 -8.86 -11.15
N VAL A 48 21.79 -8.01 -10.13
CA VAL A 48 22.71 -6.88 -9.91
C VAL A 48 23.60 -7.08 -8.68
N GLY A 49 23.41 -8.19 -7.96
CA GLY A 49 24.15 -8.51 -6.72
C GLY A 49 23.87 -7.51 -5.61
N LEU A 50 22.60 -7.05 -5.49
CA LEU A 50 22.14 -6.12 -4.46
C LEU A 50 21.00 -6.76 -3.66
N SER A 51 20.97 -6.54 -2.33
CA SER A 51 19.95 -7.09 -1.41
C SER A 51 18.67 -6.25 -1.33
N GLY A 52 18.70 -5.02 -1.85
CA GLY A 52 17.58 -4.06 -1.78
C GLY A 52 17.72 -3.02 -0.66
N GLU A 53 18.58 -3.23 0.32
CA GLU A 53 18.79 -2.33 1.46
C GLU A 53 19.98 -1.37 1.27
N GLU A 54 20.66 -1.43 0.12
CA GLU A 54 21.85 -0.63 -0.12
C GLU A 54 21.57 0.85 -0.34
N SER A 55 22.66 1.63 -0.22
CA SER A 55 22.65 3.08 -0.47
C SER A 55 22.17 3.43 -1.88
N ASP A 56 21.64 4.63 -2.06
CA ASP A 56 21.21 5.14 -3.38
C ASP A 56 22.37 5.11 -4.40
N ALA A 57 23.63 5.28 -3.96
CA ALA A 57 24.82 5.19 -4.82
C ALA A 57 25.05 3.76 -5.33
N ALA A 58 24.84 2.74 -4.49
CA ALA A 58 24.94 1.34 -4.92
C ALA A 58 23.84 0.99 -5.92
N LYS A 59 22.64 1.56 -5.77
CA LYS A 59 21.51 1.38 -6.68
C LYS A 59 21.75 1.94 -8.10
N LEU A 60 22.74 2.80 -8.30
CA LEU A 60 23.16 3.21 -9.65
C LEU A 60 23.65 2.02 -10.51
N LYS A 61 24.06 0.89 -9.90
CA LYS A 61 24.37 -0.35 -10.62
C LYS A 61 23.18 -0.84 -11.46
N TYR A 62 21.94 -0.56 -11.08
CA TYR A 62 20.76 -0.89 -11.89
C TYR A 62 20.88 -0.32 -13.31
N LEU A 63 21.41 0.90 -13.47
CA LEU A 63 21.53 1.55 -14.78
C LEU A 63 22.46 0.79 -15.75
N THR A 64 23.37 -0.03 -15.24
CA THR A 64 24.25 -0.86 -16.07
C THR A 64 23.49 -1.96 -16.81
N LYS A 65 22.30 -2.31 -16.31
CA LYS A 65 21.43 -3.36 -16.87
C LYS A 65 20.57 -2.92 -18.08
N GLY A 66 20.70 -1.66 -18.49
CA GLY A 66 19.88 -1.14 -19.59
C GLY A 66 19.98 -1.92 -20.92
N LYS A 67 21.17 -2.40 -21.28
CA LYS A 67 21.35 -3.25 -22.49
C LYS A 67 20.71 -4.62 -22.34
N GLU A 68 20.83 -5.22 -21.17
CA GLU A 68 20.23 -6.52 -20.84
C GLU A 68 18.70 -6.41 -20.85
N LEU A 69 18.16 -5.37 -20.20
CA LEU A 69 16.73 -5.09 -20.21
C LEU A 69 16.17 -4.98 -21.63
N ARG A 70 16.85 -4.19 -22.49
CA ARG A 70 16.41 -4.04 -23.88
C ARG A 70 16.40 -5.37 -24.62
N ARG A 71 17.46 -6.18 -24.50
CA ARG A 71 17.56 -7.50 -25.13
C ARG A 71 16.39 -8.41 -24.69
N ILE A 72 16.10 -8.46 -23.38
CA ILE A 72 15.00 -9.28 -22.87
C ILE A 72 13.65 -8.80 -23.42
N VAL A 73 13.40 -7.49 -23.44
CA VAL A 73 12.14 -6.93 -24.01
C VAL A 73 12.01 -7.25 -25.51
N GLU A 74 13.10 -7.16 -26.28
CA GLU A 74 13.14 -7.52 -27.70
C GLU A 74 12.88 -9.04 -27.91
N GLU A 75 13.45 -9.91 -27.08
CA GLU A 75 13.23 -11.37 -27.11
C GLU A 75 11.81 -11.77 -26.72
N VAL A 76 11.24 -11.10 -25.70
CA VAL A 76 9.87 -11.32 -25.27
C VAL A 76 8.88 -10.81 -26.29
N ALA A 77 9.21 -9.74 -27.01
CA ALA A 77 8.34 -9.05 -27.98
C ALA A 77 6.91 -8.85 -27.44
N PRO A 78 6.73 -8.13 -26.31
CA PRO A 78 5.45 -7.99 -25.66
C PRO A 78 4.52 -7.04 -26.44
N ASP A 79 3.21 -7.29 -26.35
CA ASP A 79 2.19 -6.37 -26.85
C ASP A 79 2.12 -5.11 -25.96
N VAL A 80 2.41 -5.28 -24.65
CA VAL A 80 2.29 -4.23 -23.64
C VAL A 80 3.47 -4.29 -22.68
N VAL A 81 4.09 -3.14 -22.38
CA VAL A 81 5.10 -2.99 -21.33
C VAL A 81 4.58 -2.04 -20.26
N ASN A 82 4.56 -2.51 -19.01
CA ASN A 82 4.29 -1.68 -17.85
C ASN A 82 5.46 -1.72 -16.87
N VAL A 83 6.07 -0.58 -16.67
CA VAL A 83 7.20 -0.40 -15.76
C VAL A 83 6.67 0.11 -14.42
N HIS A 84 7.12 -0.45 -13.33
CA HIS A 84 6.70 -0.06 -11.99
C HIS A 84 7.84 0.62 -11.22
N TYR A 85 7.49 1.67 -10.49
CA TYR A 85 8.40 2.45 -9.67
C TYR A 85 9.38 3.32 -10.46
N ALA A 86 9.14 4.64 -10.47
CA ALA A 86 9.80 5.57 -11.39
C ALA A 86 11.33 5.73 -11.19
N THR A 87 11.86 5.44 -10.02
CA THR A 87 13.24 5.77 -9.64
C THR A 87 14.23 4.61 -9.69
N SER A 88 13.76 3.36 -9.81
CA SER A 88 14.57 2.16 -10.03
C SER A 88 14.31 1.59 -11.42
N TYR A 89 13.29 0.77 -11.57
CA TYR A 89 12.92 0.15 -12.86
C TYR A 89 12.62 1.19 -13.94
N GLY A 90 11.91 2.29 -13.58
CA GLY A 90 11.62 3.41 -14.48
C GLY A 90 12.89 4.12 -14.97
N ALA A 91 13.88 4.32 -14.09
CA ALA A 91 15.16 4.89 -14.48
C ALA A 91 15.90 3.97 -15.47
N VAL A 92 15.98 2.67 -15.18
CA VAL A 92 16.65 1.71 -16.06
C VAL A 92 15.95 1.63 -17.42
N ALA A 93 14.63 1.58 -17.46
CA ALA A 93 13.85 1.59 -18.71
C ALA A 93 14.12 2.86 -19.53
N ALA A 94 14.18 4.02 -18.87
CA ALA A 94 14.49 5.30 -19.50
C ALA A 94 15.90 5.34 -20.09
N PHE A 95 16.92 4.90 -19.32
CA PHE A 95 18.31 4.85 -19.79
C PHE A 95 18.58 3.75 -20.81
N ALA A 96 17.83 2.64 -20.76
CA ALA A 96 17.83 1.63 -21.80
C ALA A 96 17.26 2.17 -23.13
N GLY A 97 16.60 3.34 -23.11
CA GLY A 97 15.98 3.94 -24.27
C GLY A 97 14.74 3.18 -24.73
N LEU A 98 14.05 2.47 -23.84
CA LEU A 98 12.77 1.84 -24.14
C LEU A 98 11.76 2.88 -24.61
N ARG A 99 10.85 2.45 -25.47
CA ARG A 99 9.72 3.22 -26.00
C ARG A 99 8.46 2.39 -25.89
N GLY A 100 7.29 3.01 -25.97
CA GLY A 100 6.04 2.29 -25.94
C GLY A 100 5.80 1.63 -24.58
N TYR A 101 5.86 2.38 -23.46
CA TYR A 101 5.58 1.80 -22.14
C TYR A 101 4.78 2.72 -21.22
N ALA A 102 3.94 2.12 -20.39
CA ALA A 102 3.32 2.78 -19.25
C ALA A 102 4.25 2.73 -18.04
N LEU A 103 4.29 3.81 -17.24
CA LEU A 103 5.08 3.86 -16.00
C LEU A 103 4.15 4.07 -14.80
N SER A 104 4.08 3.07 -13.93
CA SER A 104 3.31 3.10 -12.68
C SER A 104 4.14 3.71 -11.56
N VAL A 105 3.66 4.79 -10.96
CA VAL A 105 4.24 5.41 -9.76
C VAL A 105 3.53 4.90 -8.51
N TRP A 106 4.27 4.79 -7.38
CA TRP A 106 3.79 4.04 -6.22
C TRP A 106 3.72 4.84 -4.92
N GLY A 107 4.50 5.91 -4.77
CA GLY A 107 4.45 6.77 -3.58
C GLY A 107 5.81 7.39 -3.26
N SER A 108 6.71 6.69 -2.60
CA SER A 108 8.00 7.24 -2.19
C SER A 108 8.88 7.69 -3.37
N ASP A 109 8.69 7.09 -4.55
CA ASP A 109 9.33 7.51 -5.80
C ASP A 109 8.91 8.92 -6.25
N ILE A 110 7.72 9.38 -5.83
CA ILE A 110 7.15 10.69 -6.17
C ILE A 110 7.24 11.68 -5.00
N TYR A 111 6.98 11.20 -3.77
CA TYR A 111 6.89 12.09 -2.61
C TYR A 111 8.22 12.32 -1.90
N ASP A 112 9.08 11.30 -1.82
CA ASP A 112 10.28 11.31 -0.99
C ASP A 112 11.56 11.44 -1.82
N PHE A 113 11.70 10.63 -2.88
CA PHE A 113 12.91 10.55 -3.69
C PHE A 113 13.34 11.90 -4.30
N PRO A 114 12.47 12.73 -4.92
CA PRO A 114 12.89 13.98 -5.53
C PRO A 114 13.35 15.03 -4.53
N LYS A 115 13.03 14.87 -3.24
CA LYS A 115 13.42 15.78 -2.17
C LYS A 115 14.83 15.53 -1.64
N LYS A 116 15.44 14.37 -1.95
CA LYS A 116 16.78 14.02 -1.47
C LYS A 116 17.87 14.93 -2.04
N SER A 117 17.81 15.27 -3.33
CA SER A 117 18.73 16.21 -3.99
C SER A 117 18.25 16.62 -5.39
N VAL A 118 18.89 17.64 -5.96
CA VAL A 118 18.66 18.07 -7.34
C VAL A 118 18.87 16.95 -8.37
N LEU A 119 19.87 16.09 -8.15
CA LEU A 119 20.14 14.95 -9.03
C LEU A 119 19.00 13.93 -9.00
N HIS A 120 18.43 13.64 -7.82
CA HIS A 120 17.28 12.76 -7.67
C HIS A 120 16.05 13.35 -8.39
N LEU A 121 15.82 14.66 -8.25
CA LEU A 121 14.74 15.35 -8.97
C LEU A 121 14.93 15.27 -10.49
N LEU A 122 16.13 15.48 -10.99
CA LEU A 122 16.42 15.39 -12.44
C LEU A 122 16.25 13.97 -12.95
N LEU A 123 16.70 12.96 -12.20
CA LEU A 123 16.51 11.54 -12.53
C LEU A 123 15.04 11.18 -12.61
N LEU A 124 14.23 11.59 -11.62
CA LEU A 124 12.79 11.37 -11.64
C LEU A 124 12.15 12.01 -12.87
N LYS A 125 12.42 13.30 -13.13
CA LYS A 125 11.88 14.01 -14.31
C LYS A 125 12.26 13.33 -15.61
N TYR A 126 13.51 12.85 -15.72
CA TYR A 126 13.96 12.10 -16.88
C TYR A 126 13.18 10.80 -17.06
N SER A 127 13.05 9.98 -16.00
CA SER A 127 12.27 8.72 -16.04
C SER A 127 10.84 8.96 -16.46
N LEU A 128 10.14 9.91 -15.83
CA LEU A 128 8.76 10.26 -16.16
C LEU A 128 8.59 10.77 -17.60
N SER A 129 9.60 11.49 -18.14
CA SER A 129 9.54 12.03 -19.50
C SER A 129 9.61 10.97 -20.60
N ARG A 130 10.19 9.80 -20.29
CA ARG A 130 10.43 8.73 -21.26
C ARG A 130 9.23 7.80 -21.44
N ALA A 131 8.36 7.71 -20.46
CA ALA A 131 7.11 6.95 -20.54
C ALA A 131 6.10 7.65 -21.50
N ASP A 132 5.20 6.89 -22.10
CA ASP A 132 4.13 7.43 -22.93
C ASP A 132 2.94 7.86 -22.08
N VAL A 133 2.63 7.10 -21.04
CA VAL A 133 1.58 7.36 -20.07
C VAL A 133 2.07 7.03 -18.66
N LEU A 134 1.57 7.75 -17.68
CA LEU A 134 1.83 7.48 -16.26
C LEU A 134 0.59 6.86 -15.61
N PHE A 135 0.81 5.88 -14.75
CA PHE A 135 -0.22 5.29 -13.91
C PHE A 135 0.01 5.70 -12.47
N SER A 136 -1.04 6.11 -11.79
CA SER A 136 -1.00 6.57 -10.41
C SER A 136 -2.05 5.86 -9.57
N THR A 137 -1.70 5.42 -8.39
CA THR A 137 -2.63 4.69 -7.51
C THR A 137 -3.75 5.57 -6.94
N SER A 138 -3.56 6.91 -6.95
CA SER A 138 -4.56 7.87 -6.46
C SER A 138 -4.50 9.19 -7.22
N ARG A 139 -5.57 9.97 -7.13
CA ARG A 139 -5.62 11.35 -7.66
C ARG A 139 -4.71 12.27 -6.87
N ALA A 140 -4.59 12.05 -5.55
CA ALA A 140 -3.66 12.78 -4.70
C ALA A 140 -2.23 12.64 -5.20
N MET A 141 -1.77 11.40 -5.45
CA MET A 141 -0.44 11.14 -6.01
C MET A 141 -0.32 11.64 -7.46
N ALA A 142 -1.36 11.53 -8.27
CA ALA A 142 -1.36 12.09 -9.63
C ALA A 142 -1.16 13.61 -9.62
N LYS A 143 -1.78 14.32 -8.65
CA LYS A 143 -1.58 15.77 -8.45
C LYS A 143 -0.12 16.09 -8.09
N GLU A 144 0.51 15.30 -7.22
CA GLU A 144 1.92 15.45 -6.89
C GLU A 144 2.81 15.17 -8.11
N THR A 145 2.54 14.08 -8.85
CA THR A 145 3.29 13.69 -10.05
C THR A 145 3.27 14.78 -11.13
N ARG A 146 2.17 15.53 -11.25
CA ARG A 146 2.07 16.66 -12.20
C ARG A 146 3.04 17.81 -11.95
N LYS A 147 3.63 17.89 -10.76
CA LYS A 147 4.72 18.86 -10.48
C LYS A 147 6.00 18.51 -11.24
N TYR A 148 6.16 17.25 -11.64
CA TYR A 148 7.37 16.71 -12.26
C TYR A 148 7.19 16.31 -13.73
N SER A 149 5.95 16.11 -14.20
CA SER A 149 5.66 15.64 -15.55
C SER A 149 4.36 16.22 -16.11
N ARG A 150 4.35 16.45 -17.44
CA ARG A 150 3.15 16.84 -18.21
C ARG A 150 2.52 15.66 -18.97
N LYS A 151 3.05 14.44 -18.83
CA LYS A 151 2.53 13.24 -19.48
C LYS A 151 1.11 12.95 -19.01
N PRO A 152 0.27 12.31 -19.85
CA PRO A 152 -1.04 11.82 -19.41
C PRO A 152 -0.90 10.92 -18.17
N ILE A 153 -1.81 11.09 -17.20
CA ILE A 153 -1.85 10.26 -15.99
C ILE A 153 -3.20 9.58 -15.91
N ARG A 154 -3.21 8.26 -15.79
CA ARG A 154 -4.38 7.43 -15.51
C ARG A 154 -4.39 7.00 -14.05
N ILE A 155 -5.57 6.92 -13.45
CA ILE A 155 -5.71 6.47 -12.06
C ILE A 155 -5.95 4.97 -12.06
N THR A 156 -5.03 4.24 -11.43
CA THR A 156 -4.97 2.78 -11.40
C THR A 156 -4.72 2.30 -9.97
N PRO A 157 -5.75 2.29 -9.10
CA PRO A 157 -5.61 1.83 -7.71
C PRO A 157 -5.12 0.38 -7.65
N PHE A 158 -4.46 0.01 -6.54
CA PHE A 158 -3.90 -1.33 -6.37
C PHE A 158 -4.92 -2.46 -6.34
N GLY A 159 -6.15 -2.18 -5.94
CA GLY A 159 -7.15 -3.21 -5.71
C GLY A 159 -6.88 -4.06 -4.45
N VAL A 160 -7.95 -4.61 -3.91
CA VAL A 160 -7.93 -5.51 -2.75
C VAL A 160 -8.76 -6.74 -3.09
N ASP A 161 -8.27 -7.91 -2.70
CA ASP A 161 -9.04 -9.15 -2.78
C ASP A 161 -10.15 -9.13 -1.72
N THR A 162 -11.34 -8.75 -2.15
CA THR A 162 -12.50 -8.60 -1.26
C THR A 162 -13.18 -9.93 -0.92
N GLU A 163 -12.74 -11.04 -1.45
CA GLU A 163 -13.15 -12.38 -1.03
C GLU A 163 -12.26 -12.87 0.10
N LEU A 164 -10.96 -12.65 -0.02
CA LEU A 164 -10.01 -12.92 1.05
C LEU A 164 -10.24 -11.99 2.25
N PHE A 165 -10.24 -10.68 2.02
CA PHE A 165 -10.54 -9.67 3.04
C PHE A 165 -12.07 -9.51 3.15
N SER A 166 -12.66 -10.22 4.09
CA SER A 166 -14.11 -10.37 4.21
C SER A 166 -14.56 -10.44 5.67
N PRO A 167 -15.76 -9.94 6.00
CA PRO A 167 -16.32 -10.06 7.34
C PRO A 167 -16.48 -11.52 7.81
N GLU A 168 -16.55 -12.47 6.88
CA GLU A 168 -16.65 -13.91 7.18
C GLU A 168 -15.38 -14.50 7.83
N LYS A 169 -14.26 -13.77 7.76
CA LYS A 169 -13.01 -14.14 8.46
C LYS A 169 -13.05 -13.86 9.96
N ARG A 170 -14.05 -13.11 10.44
CA ARG A 170 -14.20 -12.80 11.87
C ARG A 170 -14.44 -14.07 12.68
N THR A 171 -13.62 -14.27 13.70
CA THR A 171 -13.68 -15.43 14.59
C THR A 171 -14.29 -15.10 15.95
N ARG A 172 -14.35 -13.81 16.33
CA ARG A 172 -14.88 -13.33 17.60
C ARG A 172 -16.18 -12.57 17.42
N GLU A 173 -16.96 -12.47 18.49
CA GLU A 173 -18.15 -11.63 18.49
C GLU A 173 -17.79 -10.15 18.39
N MET A 174 -18.67 -9.40 17.71
CA MET A 174 -18.53 -7.94 17.61
C MET A 174 -18.58 -7.28 18.99
N TYR A 175 -17.87 -6.17 19.12
CA TYR A 175 -17.84 -5.38 20.32
C TYR A 175 -19.22 -4.96 20.81
N SER A 176 -19.40 -5.09 22.11
CA SER A 176 -20.51 -4.53 22.89
C SER A 176 -20.00 -4.10 24.25
N ALA A 177 -20.72 -3.20 24.93
CA ALA A 177 -20.31 -2.71 26.25
C ALA A 177 -20.00 -3.86 27.23
N GLY A 178 -18.89 -3.73 27.95
CA GLY A 178 -18.40 -4.74 28.90
C GLY A 178 -17.55 -5.86 28.28
N ARG A 179 -17.32 -5.85 26.96
CA ARG A 179 -16.39 -6.75 26.27
C ARG A 179 -15.09 -6.04 25.91
N GLU A 180 -14.07 -6.81 25.53
CA GLU A 180 -12.82 -6.29 25.00
C GLU A 180 -13.06 -5.50 23.72
N PHE A 181 -12.60 -4.24 23.69
CA PHE A 181 -12.55 -3.41 22.49
C PHE A 181 -11.18 -3.56 21.85
N ARG A 182 -11.13 -4.26 20.71
CA ARG A 182 -9.89 -4.59 20.02
C ARG A 182 -9.65 -3.62 18.88
N ILE A 183 -8.57 -2.85 19.00
CA ILE A 183 -8.10 -1.95 17.93
C ILE A 183 -6.79 -2.48 17.35
N GLY A 184 -6.38 -2.02 16.18
CA GLY A 184 -5.08 -2.44 15.67
C GLY A 184 -4.77 -1.98 14.26
N THR A 185 -3.61 -2.43 13.79
CA THR A 185 -3.10 -2.12 12.45
C THR A 185 -2.27 -3.27 11.89
N VAL A 186 -2.30 -3.43 10.56
CA VAL A 186 -1.40 -4.32 9.81
C VAL A 186 -0.56 -3.43 8.92
N LYS A 187 0.68 -3.15 9.36
CA LYS A 187 1.58 -2.20 8.71
C LYS A 187 3.04 -2.54 8.99
N LYS A 188 3.92 -2.14 8.08
CA LYS A 188 5.36 -2.16 8.34
C LYS A 188 5.68 -1.28 9.55
N LEU A 189 6.55 -1.75 10.44
CA LEU A 189 6.97 -1.01 11.64
C LEU A 189 8.06 0.02 11.28
N ASP A 190 7.60 1.14 10.71
CA ASP A 190 8.42 2.20 10.13
C ASP A 190 7.78 3.56 10.54
N PRO A 191 8.54 4.60 10.89
CA PRO A 191 8.03 5.89 11.37
C PRO A 191 6.98 6.56 10.47
N LYS A 192 7.02 6.25 9.19
CA LYS A 192 6.04 6.70 8.21
C LYS A 192 4.59 6.38 8.60
N TYR A 193 4.39 5.28 9.33
CA TYR A 193 3.06 4.72 9.58
C TYR A 193 2.46 5.08 10.93
N GLY A 194 3.20 5.86 11.78
CA GLY A 194 2.66 6.45 13.01
C GLY A 194 2.30 5.41 14.09
N ILE A 195 3.04 4.30 14.17
CA ILE A 195 2.83 3.28 15.21
C ILE A 195 3.04 3.87 16.60
N ASP A 196 3.98 4.79 16.75
CA ASP A 196 4.21 5.55 17.99
C ASP A 196 2.98 6.39 18.40
N ASP A 197 2.29 7.02 17.43
CA ASP A 197 1.05 7.76 17.70
C ASP A 197 -0.07 6.82 18.18
N LEU A 198 -0.19 5.61 17.60
CA LEU A 198 -1.15 4.59 18.04
C LEU A 198 -0.86 4.14 19.48
N LEU A 199 0.40 3.85 19.83
CA LEU A 199 0.78 3.43 21.16
C LEU A 199 0.51 4.54 22.20
N ARG A 200 0.86 5.79 21.91
CA ARG A 200 0.57 6.94 22.76
C ARG A 200 -0.93 7.14 22.93
N ALA A 201 -1.70 7.02 21.87
CA ALA A 201 -3.16 7.11 21.94
C ALA A 201 -3.76 6.00 22.79
N ALA A 202 -3.27 4.76 22.68
CA ALA A 202 -3.72 3.66 23.51
C ALA A 202 -3.46 3.90 25.00
N ALA A 203 -2.29 4.47 25.37
CA ALA A 203 -1.97 4.86 26.74
C ALA A 203 -2.94 5.92 27.26
N LEU A 204 -3.23 6.95 26.45
CA LEU A 204 -4.21 7.99 26.79
C LEU A 204 -5.63 7.42 26.95
N VAL A 205 -6.02 6.45 26.14
CA VAL A 205 -7.31 5.76 26.29
C VAL A 205 -7.36 5.01 27.62
N LYS A 206 -6.31 4.26 27.97
CA LYS A 206 -6.21 3.52 29.26
C LYS A 206 -6.29 4.48 30.44
N GLU A 207 -5.70 5.67 30.34
CA GLU A 207 -5.76 6.71 31.37
C GLU A 207 -7.15 7.36 31.48
N LYS A 208 -7.72 7.81 30.34
CA LYS A 208 -9.00 8.54 30.31
C LYS A 208 -10.21 7.64 30.54
N LYS A 209 -10.10 6.34 30.24
CA LYS A 209 -11.21 5.37 30.29
C LYS A 209 -10.74 4.02 30.82
N PRO A 210 -10.30 3.96 32.11
CA PRO A 210 -9.72 2.75 32.71
C PRO A 210 -10.67 1.55 32.77
N GLU A 211 -11.98 1.77 32.70
CA GLU A 211 -12.97 0.70 32.65
C GLU A 211 -13.09 0.04 31.27
N LEU A 212 -12.52 0.63 30.21
CA LEU A 212 -12.52 0.05 28.88
C LEU A 212 -11.50 -1.09 28.79
N LEU A 213 -11.95 -2.29 28.54
CA LEU A 213 -11.09 -3.43 28.27
C LEU A 213 -10.50 -3.27 26.85
N LEU A 214 -9.41 -2.49 26.76
CA LEU A 214 -8.73 -2.20 25.47
C LEU A 214 -7.68 -3.26 25.18
N SER A 215 -7.57 -3.69 23.91
CA SER A 215 -6.41 -4.40 23.38
C SER A 215 -5.98 -3.82 22.03
N VAL A 216 -4.69 -3.92 21.72
CA VAL A 216 -4.07 -3.35 20.52
C VAL A 216 -3.32 -4.44 19.78
N ASP A 217 -3.76 -4.81 18.58
CA ASP A 217 -3.09 -5.80 17.73
C ASP A 217 -2.24 -5.07 16.68
N ILE A 218 -0.95 -5.34 16.67
CA ILE A 218 0.01 -4.74 15.72
C ILE A 218 0.68 -5.87 14.95
N ALA A 219 0.36 -5.97 13.65
CA ALA A 219 0.96 -6.94 12.75
C ALA A 219 1.89 -6.25 11.74
N GLY A 220 3.06 -6.83 11.57
CA GLY A 220 4.12 -6.36 10.68
C GLY A 220 5.49 -6.39 11.37
N THR A 221 6.52 -6.15 10.57
CA THR A 221 7.90 -6.01 11.01
C THR A 221 8.52 -4.75 10.41
N GLY A 222 9.62 -4.30 10.96
CA GLY A 222 10.31 -3.10 10.43
C GLY A 222 11.53 -2.70 11.22
N THR A 223 12.18 -1.64 10.77
CA THR A 223 13.44 -1.14 11.33
C THR A 223 13.29 -0.52 12.73
N HIS A 224 12.06 -0.18 13.15
CA HIS A 224 11.76 0.47 14.43
C HIS A 224 10.96 -0.45 15.38
N GLU A 225 10.98 -1.76 15.14
CA GLU A 225 10.24 -2.74 15.93
C GLU A 225 10.65 -2.69 17.41
N GLU A 226 11.96 -2.74 17.69
CA GLU A 226 12.49 -2.69 19.06
C GLU A 226 12.11 -1.38 19.77
N GLU A 227 12.24 -0.25 19.09
CA GLU A 227 11.86 1.06 19.63
C GLU A 227 10.37 1.14 20.00
N TYR A 228 9.50 0.47 19.23
CA TYR A 228 8.06 0.44 19.54
C TYR A 228 7.73 -0.49 20.70
N HIS A 229 8.44 -1.59 20.87
CA HIS A 229 8.34 -2.44 22.06
C HIS A 229 8.74 -1.68 23.31
N GLU A 230 9.91 -1.02 23.29
CA GLU A 230 10.38 -0.18 24.39
C GLU A 230 9.39 0.96 24.72
N LEU A 231 8.81 1.58 23.68
CA LEU A 231 7.80 2.63 23.87
C LEU A 231 6.55 2.09 24.57
N ALA A 232 6.07 0.91 24.21
CA ALA A 232 4.90 0.29 24.86
C ALA A 232 5.16 -0.02 26.33
N GLU A 233 6.37 -0.48 26.69
CA GLU A 233 6.80 -0.69 28.07
C GLU A 233 6.86 0.64 28.84
N HIS A 234 7.50 1.65 28.25
CA HIS A 234 7.63 2.97 28.88
C HIS A 234 6.26 3.64 29.14
N LEU A 235 5.30 3.45 28.25
CA LEU A 235 3.94 3.95 28.39
C LEU A 235 3.07 3.10 29.34
N GLY A 236 3.57 1.97 29.83
CA GLY A 236 2.82 1.07 30.74
C GLY A 236 1.62 0.39 30.09
N ILE A 237 1.74 0.07 28.79
CA ILE A 237 0.68 -0.56 27.99
C ILE A 237 1.11 -1.89 27.36
N ALA A 238 2.30 -2.39 27.66
CA ALA A 238 2.80 -3.64 27.07
C ALA A 238 1.85 -4.83 27.31
N ASP A 239 1.11 -4.81 28.42
CA ASP A 239 0.11 -5.82 28.78
C ASP A 239 -1.12 -5.87 27.86
N ILE A 240 -1.42 -4.81 27.14
CA ILE A 240 -2.56 -4.71 26.23
C ILE A 240 -2.16 -4.74 24.75
N VAL A 241 -0.86 -4.69 24.42
CA VAL A 241 -0.36 -4.73 23.03
C VAL A 241 0.02 -6.15 22.65
N ARG A 242 -0.52 -6.62 21.52
CA ARG A 242 -0.15 -7.90 20.92
C ARG A 242 0.64 -7.66 19.64
N TRP A 243 1.86 -8.19 19.61
CA TRP A 243 2.76 -8.09 18.47
C TRP A 243 2.67 -9.40 17.67
N GLU A 244 2.13 -9.31 16.46
CA GLU A 244 1.89 -10.49 15.61
C GLU A 244 3.09 -10.79 14.68
N GLY A 245 4.07 -9.87 14.60
CA GLY A 245 5.19 -10.00 13.68
C GLY A 245 4.76 -9.93 12.21
N PHE A 246 5.58 -10.49 11.32
CA PHE A 246 5.20 -10.62 9.90
C PHE A 246 4.05 -11.61 9.75
N VAL A 247 3.06 -11.24 8.96
CA VAL A 247 1.90 -12.09 8.66
C VAL A 247 1.64 -12.15 7.15
N GLU A 248 1.27 -13.34 6.68
CA GLU A 248 0.77 -13.54 5.32
C GLU A 248 -0.64 -12.94 5.15
N GLN A 249 -1.10 -12.81 3.90
CA GLN A 249 -2.37 -12.13 3.59
C GLN A 249 -3.59 -12.79 4.23
N GLU A 250 -3.61 -14.12 4.31
CA GLU A 250 -4.68 -14.89 4.96
C GLU A 250 -4.78 -14.53 6.44
N LYS A 251 -3.65 -14.49 7.14
CA LYS A 251 -3.59 -14.11 8.56
C LYS A 251 -3.90 -12.62 8.75
N ALA A 252 -3.44 -11.75 7.85
CA ALA A 252 -3.79 -10.34 7.86
C ALA A 252 -5.31 -10.13 7.74
N ALA A 253 -5.99 -10.91 6.89
CA ALA A 253 -7.45 -10.84 6.75
C ALA A 253 -8.18 -11.28 8.02
N GLU A 254 -7.69 -12.30 8.74
CA GLU A 254 -8.22 -12.72 10.04
C GLU A 254 -8.03 -11.61 11.09
N ILE A 255 -6.82 -11.04 11.19
CA ILE A 255 -6.53 -9.94 12.13
C ILE A 255 -7.46 -8.77 11.84
N TRP A 256 -7.51 -8.29 10.57
CA TRP A 256 -8.42 -7.19 10.23
C TRP A 256 -9.86 -7.49 10.62
N ALA A 257 -10.37 -8.68 10.26
CA ALA A 257 -11.75 -9.04 10.54
C ALA A 257 -12.08 -9.11 12.05
N ASP A 258 -11.10 -9.45 12.88
CA ASP A 258 -11.25 -9.57 14.32
C ASP A 258 -11.13 -8.22 15.08
N LEU A 259 -10.69 -7.15 14.41
CA LEU A 259 -10.70 -5.82 15.02
C LEU A 259 -12.13 -5.26 15.15
N ASP A 260 -12.33 -4.41 16.14
CA ASP A 260 -13.51 -3.58 16.30
C ASP A 260 -13.30 -2.19 15.71
N LEU A 261 -12.01 -1.76 15.60
CA LEU A 261 -11.59 -0.53 14.95
C LEU A 261 -10.18 -0.71 14.35
N ALA A 262 -10.06 -0.53 13.07
CA ALA A 262 -8.78 -0.43 12.39
C ALA A 262 -8.21 0.99 12.52
N VAL A 263 -6.96 1.13 12.94
CA VAL A 263 -6.30 2.43 13.14
C VAL A 263 -5.10 2.54 12.19
N ILE A 264 -5.15 3.51 11.27
CA ILE A 264 -4.08 3.73 10.29
C ILE A 264 -3.59 5.19 10.41
N PRO A 265 -2.72 5.47 11.40
CA PRO A 265 -2.30 6.81 11.75
C PRO A 265 -1.07 7.28 10.96
N SER A 266 -0.96 6.89 9.69
CA SER A 266 0.19 7.24 8.84
C SER A 266 0.45 8.74 8.82
N VAL A 267 1.73 9.14 8.80
CA VAL A 267 2.15 10.55 8.96
C VAL A 267 2.75 11.17 7.70
N LEU A 268 3.09 10.39 6.68
CA LEU A 268 3.69 10.89 5.44
C LEU A 268 2.75 10.76 4.25
N ASP A 269 2.78 11.75 3.36
CA ASP A 269 2.01 11.76 2.10
C ASP A 269 2.41 10.63 1.14
N SER A 270 3.57 10.00 1.36
CA SER A 270 4.00 8.81 0.62
C SER A 270 3.20 7.55 0.95
N GLU A 271 2.28 7.58 1.92
CA GLU A 271 1.13 6.68 1.98
C GLU A 271 0.14 7.08 0.88
N SER A 272 0.45 6.71 -0.34
CA SER A 272 -0.14 7.27 -1.56
C SER A 272 -1.55 6.75 -1.88
N PHE A 273 -1.95 5.62 -1.28
CA PHE A 273 -3.27 5.01 -1.49
C PHE A 273 -3.92 4.49 -0.21
N GLY A 274 -3.17 3.81 0.67
CA GLY A 274 -3.74 3.26 1.90
C GLY A 274 -4.41 1.89 1.69
N VAL A 275 -3.68 0.94 1.12
CA VAL A 275 -4.17 -0.44 0.90
C VAL A 275 -4.73 -1.04 2.18
N SER A 276 -4.05 -0.87 3.33
CA SER A 276 -4.49 -1.38 4.63
C SER A 276 -5.85 -0.83 5.08
N ALA A 277 -6.15 0.44 4.78
CA ALA A 277 -7.47 1.00 5.08
C ALA A 277 -8.57 0.33 4.27
N VAL A 278 -8.29 0.07 2.98
CA VAL A 278 -9.25 -0.63 2.10
C VAL A 278 -9.41 -2.10 2.50
N GLU A 279 -8.33 -2.78 2.94
CA GLU A 279 -8.39 -4.16 3.45
C GLU A 279 -9.27 -4.25 4.71
N ALA A 280 -9.09 -3.33 5.66
CA ALA A 280 -9.92 -3.24 6.86
C ALA A 280 -11.40 -2.93 6.50
N GLU A 281 -11.65 -1.96 5.61
CA GLU A 281 -12.99 -1.69 5.09
C GLU A 281 -13.59 -2.92 4.41
N ALA A 282 -12.81 -3.67 3.65
CA ALA A 282 -13.23 -4.91 3.01
C ALA A 282 -13.64 -5.99 4.02
N CYS A 283 -12.99 -6.04 5.19
CA CYS A 283 -13.39 -6.90 6.31
C CYS A 283 -14.62 -6.35 7.08
N GLY A 284 -15.18 -5.21 6.67
CA GLY A 284 -16.34 -4.60 7.33
C GLY A 284 -16.00 -3.95 8.67
N VAL A 285 -14.74 -3.64 8.91
CA VAL A 285 -14.25 -2.97 10.12
C VAL A 285 -14.26 -1.45 9.90
N PRO A 286 -14.74 -0.66 10.87
CA PRO A 286 -14.62 0.79 10.81
C PRO A 286 -13.15 1.21 10.83
N VAL A 287 -12.81 2.28 10.11
CA VAL A 287 -11.41 2.71 9.96
C VAL A 287 -11.24 4.12 10.52
N LEU A 288 -10.25 4.28 11.40
CA LEU A 288 -9.76 5.55 11.90
C LEU A 288 -8.43 5.86 11.22
N ILE A 289 -8.37 6.97 10.49
CA ILE A 289 -7.21 7.35 9.68
C ILE A 289 -6.72 8.74 10.06
N SER A 290 -5.46 9.01 9.79
CA SER A 290 -4.92 10.37 9.78
C SER A 290 -5.29 11.10 8.48
N ASP A 291 -5.13 12.43 8.47
CA ASP A 291 -5.45 13.34 7.35
C ASP A 291 -4.45 13.27 6.18
N VAL A 292 -3.89 12.09 5.92
CA VAL A 292 -3.02 11.83 4.75
C VAL A 292 -3.88 11.77 3.49
N PRO A 293 -3.53 12.53 2.42
CA PRO A 293 -4.35 12.62 1.21
C PRO A 293 -4.67 11.28 0.55
N GLY A 294 -3.72 10.32 0.57
CA GLY A 294 -3.92 8.97 0.03
C GLY A 294 -4.98 8.18 0.81
N LEU A 295 -4.95 8.26 2.15
CA LEU A 295 -5.92 7.61 3.03
C LEU A 295 -7.31 8.23 2.87
N MET A 296 -7.40 9.56 2.83
CA MET A 296 -8.67 10.28 2.64
C MET A 296 -9.31 10.02 1.27
N GLU A 297 -8.51 9.69 0.24
CA GLU A 297 -9.04 9.31 -1.08
C GLU A 297 -9.45 7.83 -1.13
N ALA A 298 -8.69 6.95 -0.47
CA ALA A 298 -8.97 5.52 -0.43
C ALA A 298 -10.25 5.19 0.34
N THR A 299 -10.52 5.96 1.37
CA THR A 299 -11.75 5.88 2.17
C THR A 299 -12.73 6.99 1.75
N ARG A 300 -13.85 7.07 2.43
CA ARG A 300 -14.78 8.18 2.31
C ARG A 300 -14.99 8.81 3.68
N PRO A 301 -14.25 9.89 4.02
CA PRO A 301 -14.31 10.54 5.31
C PRO A 301 -15.73 10.78 5.82
N GLU A 302 -15.97 10.55 7.09
CA GLU A 302 -17.26 10.66 7.82
C GLU A 302 -18.37 9.68 7.36
N PHE A 303 -18.08 8.84 6.36
CA PHE A 303 -19.04 7.84 5.87
C PHE A 303 -18.53 6.40 5.99
N THR A 304 -17.26 6.17 5.65
CA THR A 304 -16.59 4.86 5.76
C THR A 304 -15.42 4.88 6.74
N SER A 305 -14.95 6.07 7.12
CA SER A 305 -13.84 6.29 8.02
C SER A 305 -14.04 7.54 8.87
N LYS A 306 -13.34 7.61 9.99
CA LYS A 306 -13.13 8.83 10.76
C LYS A 306 -11.73 9.36 10.51
N VAL A 307 -11.58 10.68 10.40
CA VAL A 307 -10.29 11.33 10.16
C VAL A 307 -9.88 12.13 11.40
N VAL A 308 -8.60 12.01 11.77
CA VAL A 308 -7.95 12.83 12.80
C VAL A 308 -6.69 13.51 12.22
N PRO A 309 -6.22 14.59 12.81
CA PRO A 309 -4.93 15.16 12.42
C PRO A 309 -3.80 14.13 12.61
N ARG A 310 -2.85 14.11 11.69
CA ARG A 310 -1.64 13.29 11.85
C ARG A 310 -0.77 13.87 12.99
N ARG A 311 -0.01 13.01 13.68
CA ARG A 311 0.83 13.35 14.83
C ARG A 311 0.06 14.01 15.98
N ASP A 312 -1.18 13.56 16.19
CA ASP A 312 -2.06 14.01 17.27
C ASP A 312 -2.62 12.80 18.02
N PRO A 313 -1.83 12.23 18.98
CA PRO A 313 -2.28 11.09 19.77
C PRO A 313 -3.51 11.39 20.64
N GLU A 314 -3.70 12.64 21.07
CA GLU A 314 -4.88 13.08 21.82
C GLU A 314 -6.14 12.95 20.98
N ALA A 315 -6.14 13.53 19.79
CA ALA A 315 -7.28 13.42 18.86
C ALA A 315 -7.55 11.96 18.47
N LEU A 316 -6.49 11.16 18.33
CA LEU A 316 -6.60 9.74 18.03
C LEU A 316 -7.25 8.98 19.21
N ALA A 317 -6.83 9.24 20.45
CA ALA A 317 -7.42 8.66 21.66
C ALA A 317 -8.90 9.03 21.83
N GLU A 318 -9.25 10.30 21.63
CA GLU A 318 -10.65 10.76 21.70
C GLU A 318 -11.54 10.08 20.65
N ALA A 319 -11.03 9.91 19.43
CA ALA A 319 -11.75 9.18 18.40
C ALA A 319 -11.92 7.69 18.75
N ILE A 320 -10.91 7.03 19.30
CA ILE A 320 -10.98 5.64 19.76
C ILE A 320 -12.07 5.51 20.85
N ILE A 321 -12.09 6.39 21.85
CA ILE A 321 -13.12 6.42 22.91
C ILE A 321 -14.50 6.63 22.30
N GLN A 322 -14.66 7.56 21.35
CA GLN A 322 -15.93 7.81 20.67
C GLN A 322 -16.48 6.55 19.98
N PHE A 323 -15.61 5.76 19.34
CA PHE A 323 -16.01 4.48 18.74
C PHE A 323 -16.39 3.45 19.81
N ALA A 324 -15.62 3.33 20.88
CA ALA A 324 -15.90 2.42 21.99
C ALA A 324 -17.25 2.75 22.66
N ASP A 325 -17.60 4.04 22.79
CA ASP A 325 -18.86 4.48 23.38
C ASP A 325 -20.05 4.32 22.43
N ASN A 326 -19.81 4.09 21.15
CA ASN A 326 -20.88 3.99 20.15
C ASN A 326 -20.75 2.75 19.24
N PRO A 327 -21.03 1.54 19.73
CA PRO A 327 -20.98 0.31 18.91
C PRO A 327 -21.94 0.33 17.70
N VAL A 328 -22.98 1.13 17.73
CA VAL A 328 -23.91 1.30 16.60
C VAL A 328 -23.22 2.04 15.46
N LEU A 329 -22.46 3.10 15.81
CA LEU A 329 -21.64 3.86 14.85
C LEU A 329 -20.56 2.96 14.22
N CYS A 330 -19.85 2.15 15.03
CA CYS A 330 -18.87 1.18 14.53
C CYS A 330 -19.47 0.29 13.45
N ARG A 331 -20.58 -0.35 13.74
CA ARG A 331 -21.28 -1.23 12.78
C ARG A 331 -21.73 -0.50 11.52
N ALA A 332 -22.23 0.72 11.64
CA ALA A 332 -22.70 1.51 10.50
C ALA A 332 -21.53 1.89 9.57
N ILE A 333 -20.44 2.40 10.13
CA ILE A 333 -19.24 2.80 9.38
C ILE A 333 -18.59 1.55 8.73
N GLY A 334 -18.41 0.46 9.47
CA GLY A 334 -17.85 -0.78 8.93
C GLY A 334 -18.66 -1.35 7.76
N LYS A 335 -20.01 -1.38 7.89
CA LYS A 335 -20.91 -1.82 6.80
C LYS A 335 -20.81 -0.92 5.56
N ASN A 336 -20.68 0.39 5.75
CA ASN A 336 -20.48 1.33 4.66
C ASN A 336 -19.11 1.13 4.00
N GLY A 337 -18.06 0.94 4.81
CA GLY A 337 -16.70 0.64 4.35
C GLY A 337 -16.67 -0.60 3.46
N ARG A 338 -17.25 -1.73 3.91
CA ARG A 338 -17.33 -2.96 3.11
C ARG A 338 -17.98 -2.72 1.74
N ARG A 339 -19.12 -2.04 1.72
CA ARG A 339 -19.83 -1.75 0.47
C ARG A 339 -19.00 -0.87 -0.47
N TYR A 340 -18.29 0.10 0.09
CA TYR A 340 -17.46 1.02 -0.65
C TYR A 340 -16.22 0.31 -1.21
N ALA A 341 -15.50 -0.45 -0.39
CA ALA A 341 -14.34 -1.22 -0.79
C ALA A 341 -14.66 -2.22 -1.91
N VAL A 342 -15.72 -3.03 -1.75
CA VAL A 342 -16.16 -3.99 -2.78
C VAL A 342 -16.50 -3.30 -4.09
N LYS A 343 -17.28 -2.21 -4.04
CA LYS A 343 -17.71 -1.50 -5.24
C LYS A 343 -16.57 -0.79 -5.96
N ARG A 344 -15.60 -0.24 -5.22
CA ARG A 344 -14.61 0.70 -5.74
C ARG A 344 -13.24 0.10 -5.93
N TYR A 345 -12.87 -0.83 -5.07
CA TYR A 345 -11.50 -1.30 -4.92
C TYR A 345 -11.35 -2.83 -4.92
N SER A 346 -12.40 -3.59 -5.26
CA SER A 346 -12.22 -5.02 -5.54
C SER A 346 -11.21 -5.22 -6.67
N LEU A 347 -10.55 -6.38 -6.72
CA LEU A 347 -9.65 -6.73 -7.81
C LEU A 347 -10.35 -6.55 -9.17
N GLU A 348 -11.59 -7.04 -9.30
CA GLU A 348 -12.39 -6.89 -10.54
C GLU A 348 -12.52 -5.41 -10.95
N ALA A 349 -12.94 -4.53 -10.03
CA ALA A 349 -13.13 -3.11 -10.35
C ALA A 349 -11.84 -2.40 -10.73
N CYS A 350 -10.73 -2.69 -10.03
CA CYS A 350 -9.45 -2.04 -10.26
C CYS A 350 -8.73 -2.58 -11.48
N PHE A 351 -8.64 -3.91 -11.62
CA PHE A 351 -7.84 -4.52 -12.68
C PHE A 351 -8.52 -4.50 -14.04
N THR A 352 -9.86 -4.53 -14.11
CA THR A 352 -10.56 -4.24 -15.36
C THR A 352 -10.21 -2.84 -15.88
N ASN A 353 -10.20 -1.83 -14.99
CA ASN A 353 -9.78 -0.48 -15.35
C ASN A 353 -8.31 -0.43 -15.79
N ILE A 354 -7.41 -1.19 -15.15
CA ILE A 354 -6.00 -1.26 -15.53
C ILE A 354 -5.84 -1.91 -16.91
N GLU A 355 -6.54 -3.04 -17.15
CA GLU A 355 -6.55 -3.75 -18.44
C GLU A 355 -7.03 -2.85 -19.57
N ASP A 356 -8.11 -2.09 -19.33
CA ASP A 356 -8.63 -1.10 -20.27
C ASP A 356 -7.60 0.01 -20.54
N CYS A 357 -6.96 0.55 -19.52
CA CYS A 357 -5.93 1.57 -19.66
C CYS A 357 -4.74 1.06 -20.47
N LEU A 358 -4.26 -0.16 -20.21
CA LEU A 358 -3.17 -0.78 -20.97
C LEU A 358 -3.56 -1.03 -22.43
N SER A 359 -4.76 -1.56 -22.66
CA SER A 359 -5.28 -1.84 -24.00
C SER A 359 -5.46 -0.58 -24.86
N GLN A 360 -5.85 0.54 -24.25
CA GLN A 360 -6.02 1.83 -24.96
C GLN A 360 -4.70 2.48 -25.35
N VAL A 361 -3.67 2.31 -24.53
CA VAL A 361 -2.35 2.96 -24.76
C VAL A 361 -1.55 2.28 -25.87
N PHE A 362 -1.77 0.99 -26.11
CA PHE A 362 -0.94 0.17 -27.00
C PHE A 362 -1.71 -0.37 -28.23
N ARG A 363 -2.93 0.10 -28.50
CA ARG A 363 -3.70 -0.23 -29.71
C ARG A 363 -3.44 0.73 -30.88
N ASP A 364 -2.78 1.86 -30.64
CA ASP A 364 -2.35 2.84 -31.64
C ASP A 364 -0.85 2.65 -31.97
#